data_5f3fdd931b77c642a2a2df694c411afc
#
_entry.id   5f3fdd931b77c642a2a2df694c411afc
#
_cell.length_a   1.000
_cell.length_b   1.000
_cell.length_c   1.000
_cell.angle_alpha   90.00
_cell.angle_beta   90.00
_cell.angle_gamma   90.00
#
_symmetry.space_group_name_H-M   'P 1'
#
loop_
_entity.id
_entity.type
_entity.pdbx_description
1 polymer ?
#
loop_
_entity_poly.entity_id
_entity_poly.type
_entity_poly.pdbx_seq_one_letter_code
_entity_poly.pdbx_strand_id
1 'polypeptide(L)'
;MEITTQEQYQTTMWKGGTTRQIFISPADGDLSARRFDLRISSAIIELTESDFSDFTGFTRYILPLEGEITLLKDGRRIPLSHNELYKFEGDEVVSSENTKGAIDFNIIVRHGIDVEVGIVQDECFSDSRKTVVFALEDIFIDGERIGKHDTATLAKPFCLKGKAAIARFAE
;
A
#
# COMPACT_ATOMS: atom_id res chain seq x y z
N MET A 1 11.37 15.54 -6.32
CA MET A 1 11.09 14.18 -5.84
C MET A 1 11.50 14.07 -4.38
N GLU A 2 10.63 13.59 -3.56
CA GLU A 2 10.90 13.34 -2.14
C GLU A 2 11.04 11.82 -1.93
N ILE A 3 12.16 11.41 -1.33
CA ILE A 3 12.43 10.01 -1.02
C ILE A 3 12.27 9.80 0.47
N THR A 4 11.48 8.79 0.84
CA THR A 4 11.28 8.37 2.23
C THR A 4 11.78 6.94 2.36
N THR A 5 12.78 6.75 3.22
CA THR A 5 13.33 5.41 3.47
C THR A 5 12.49 4.67 4.51
N GLN A 6 12.67 3.35 4.57
CA GLN A 6 11.91 2.50 5.51
C GLN A 6 12.04 2.96 6.96
N GLU A 7 13.22 3.43 7.37
CA GLU A 7 13.47 3.88 8.75
C GLU A 7 12.69 5.15 9.09
N GLN A 8 12.24 5.90 8.10
CA GLN A 8 11.49 7.15 8.27
C GLN A 8 9.98 6.93 8.38
N TYR A 9 9.48 5.73 8.08
CA TYR A 9 8.04 5.46 8.19
C TYR A 9 7.59 5.54 9.65
N GLN A 10 6.43 6.16 9.87
CA GLN A 10 5.82 6.23 11.19
C GLN A 10 5.30 4.85 11.59
N THR A 11 5.79 4.33 12.70
CA THR A 11 5.51 2.97 13.16
C THR A 11 4.52 2.98 14.31
N THR A 12 3.53 2.11 14.25
CA THR A 12 2.55 1.87 15.32
C THR A 12 2.54 0.38 15.64
N MET A 13 2.71 0.05 16.93
CA MET A 13 2.60 -1.33 17.41
C MET A 13 1.17 -1.64 17.83
N TRP A 14 0.70 -2.84 17.53
CA TRP A 14 -0.60 -3.34 17.91
C TRP A 14 -0.47 -4.81 18.34
N LYS A 15 -1.53 -5.39 18.89
CA LYS A 15 -1.48 -6.75 19.46
C LYS A 15 -0.99 -7.82 18.47
N GLY A 16 -1.32 -7.67 17.19
CA GLY A 16 -0.99 -8.65 16.14
C GLY A 16 0.26 -8.33 15.34
N GLY A 17 0.97 -7.22 15.62
CA GLY A 17 2.17 -6.87 14.86
C GLY A 17 2.52 -5.39 14.88
N THR A 18 3.09 -4.94 13.78
CA THR A 18 3.57 -3.57 13.61
C THR A 18 3.11 -3.01 12.28
N THR A 19 2.54 -1.81 12.28
CA THR A 19 2.15 -1.11 11.06
C THR A 19 3.06 0.09 10.82
N ARG A 20 3.51 0.26 9.59
CA ARG A 20 4.28 1.41 9.14
C ARG A 20 3.40 2.25 8.21
N GLN A 21 3.18 3.51 8.54
CA GLN A 21 2.48 4.44 7.65
C GLN A 21 3.45 4.99 6.63
N ILE A 22 3.17 4.76 5.35
CA ILE A 22 3.99 5.18 4.23
C ILE A 22 3.54 6.54 3.72
N PHE A 23 2.24 6.73 3.57
CA PHE A 23 1.66 7.95 3.03
C PHE A 23 0.23 8.13 3.54
N ILE A 24 -0.16 9.37 3.81
CA ILE A 24 -1.55 9.73 4.11
C ILE A 24 -1.89 11.09 3.46
N SER A 25 -3.05 11.18 2.86
CA SER A 25 -3.56 12.43 2.27
C SER A 25 -4.99 12.69 2.76
N PRO A 26 -5.31 13.90 3.23
CA PRO A 26 -4.38 15.00 3.48
C PRO A 26 -3.35 14.66 4.58
N ALA A 27 -2.27 15.45 4.64
CA ALA A 27 -1.14 15.16 5.55
C ALA A 27 -1.54 15.17 7.04
N ASP A 28 -2.59 15.90 7.41
CA ASP A 28 -3.16 15.94 8.75
C ASP A 28 -4.28 14.92 8.97
N GLY A 29 -4.42 13.95 8.07
CA GLY A 29 -5.41 12.89 8.16
C GLY A 29 -5.27 12.05 9.43
N ASP A 30 -6.39 11.46 9.86
CA ASP A 30 -6.47 10.66 11.08
C ASP A 30 -7.09 9.30 10.76
N LEU A 31 -6.28 8.25 10.92
CA LEU A 31 -6.69 6.86 10.66
C LEU A 31 -7.85 6.44 11.57
N SER A 32 -7.74 6.68 12.87
CA SER A 32 -8.74 6.21 13.84
C SER A 32 -10.09 6.89 13.65
N ALA A 33 -10.09 8.16 13.24
CA ALA A 33 -11.30 8.91 12.93
C ALA A 33 -11.79 8.69 11.49
N ARG A 34 -11.07 7.92 10.69
CA ARG A 34 -11.36 7.70 9.25
C ARG A 34 -11.38 8.99 8.44
N ARG A 35 -10.60 10.00 8.85
CA ARG A 35 -10.46 11.30 8.17
C ARG A 35 -9.23 11.32 7.28
N PHE A 36 -9.33 10.67 6.12
CA PHE A 36 -8.31 10.70 5.07
C PHE A 36 -8.94 10.32 3.74
N ASP A 37 -8.31 10.68 2.64
CA ASP A 37 -8.74 10.33 1.28
C ASP A 37 -7.96 9.13 0.74
N LEU A 38 -6.68 9.07 1.07
CA LEU A 38 -5.77 8.01 0.64
C LEU A 38 -4.79 7.70 1.77
N ARG A 39 -4.61 6.41 2.07
CA ARG A 39 -3.58 5.96 3.00
C ARG A 39 -2.86 4.75 2.43
N ILE A 40 -1.55 4.79 2.52
CA ILE A 40 -0.67 3.69 2.14
C ILE A 40 0.10 3.25 3.37
N SER A 41 0.11 1.96 3.63
CA SER A 41 0.77 1.40 4.80
C SER A 41 1.30 -0.01 4.52
N SER A 42 2.15 -0.49 5.40
CA SER A 42 2.68 -1.86 5.39
C SER A 42 2.64 -2.39 6.80
N ALA A 43 2.28 -3.66 6.98
CA ALA A 43 2.23 -4.28 8.29
C ALA A 43 3.10 -5.54 8.33
N ILE A 44 3.77 -5.74 9.47
CA ILE A 44 4.41 -7.00 9.82
C ILE A 44 3.43 -7.73 10.74
N ILE A 45 2.95 -8.88 10.30
CA ILE A 45 1.89 -9.63 11.00
C ILE A 45 2.53 -10.76 11.79
N GLU A 46 2.60 -10.60 13.10
CA GLU A 46 3.24 -11.56 13.99
C GLU A 46 2.33 -12.75 14.35
N LEU A 47 1.02 -12.58 14.21
CA LEU A 47 0.04 -13.65 14.40
C LEU A 47 -0.15 -14.42 13.09
N THR A 48 -0.64 -15.66 13.18
CA THR A 48 -0.96 -16.48 12.00
C THR A 48 -2.39 -16.26 11.50
N GLU A 49 -3.21 -15.55 12.27
CA GLU A 49 -4.58 -15.19 11.92
C GLU A 49 -4.84 -13.75 12.33
N SER A 50 -5.65 -13.05 11.54
CA SER A 50 -5.97 -11.64 11.78
C SER A 50 -7.35 -11.30 11.22
N ASP A 51 -8.11 -10.46 11.95
CA ASP A 51 -9.33 -9.86 11.46
C ASP A 51 -9.04 -8.47 10.94
N PHE A 52 -9.63 -8.12 9.80
CA PHE A 52 -9.44 -6.80 9.19
C PHE A 52 -10.43 -5.80 9.80
N SER A 53 -9.94 -4.60 10.06
CA SER A 53 -10.77 -3.50 10.55
C SER A 53 -11.80 -3.09 9.50
N ASP A 54 -12.95 -2.59 9.97
CA ASP A 54 -13.99 -2.02 9.12
C ASP A 54 -13.53 -0.66 8.56
N PHE A 55 -13.61 -0.52 7.25
CA PHE A 55 -13.37 0.72 6.52
C PHE A 55 -14.55 1.04 5.58
N THR A 56 -15.76 1.00 6.11
CA THR A 56 -16.96 1.39 5.36
C THR A 56 -16.76 2.77 4.72
N GLY A 57 -17.05 2.89 3.43
CA GLY A 57 -16.84 4.11 2.66
C GLY A 57 -15.48 4.19 1.95
N PHE A 58 -14.68 3.13 2.04
CA PHE A 58 -13.36 3.05 1.40
C PHE A 58 -13.23 1.79 0.56
N THR A 59 -12.41 1.88 -0.49
CA THR A 59 -11.93 0.74 -1.27
C THR A 59 -10.52 0.39 -0.80
N ARG A 60 -10.22 -0.90 -0.70
CA ARG A 60 -8.95 -1.39 -0.17
C ARG A 60 -8.23 -2.25 -1.20
N TYR A 61 -6.90 -2.16 -1.16
CA TYR A 61 -5.99 -2.98 -1.97
C TYR A 61 -4.94 -3.58 -1.06
N ILE A 62 -4.65 -4.87 -1.23
CA ILE A 62 -3.64 -5.57 -0.43
C ILE A 62 -2.70 -6.37 -1.32
N LEU A 63 -1.42 -6.41 -0.94
CA LEU A 63 -0.37 -7.17 -1.59
C LEU A 63 0.54 -7.79 -0.54
N PRO A 64 0.80 -9.10 -0.59
CA PRO A 64 1.88 -9.68 0.20
C PRO A 64 3.24 -9.20 -0.31
N LEU A 65 4.11 -8.75 0.59
CA LEU A 65 5.50 -8.42 0.29
C LEU A 65 6.43 -9.58 0.63
N GLU A 66 6.22 -10.19 1.80
CA GLU A 66 6.95 -11.37 2.27
C GLU A 66 6.00 -12.34 2.95
N GLY A 67 6.26 -13.63 2.79
CA GLY A 67 5.40 -14.67 3.33
C GLY A 67 4.14 -14.87 2.51
N GLU A 68 3.28 -15.77 2.98
CA GLU A 68 2.03 -16.12 2.32
C GLU A 68 0.86 -15.55 3.11
N ILE A 69 -0.11 -14.97 2.40
CA ILE A 69 -1.35 -14.43 2.99
C ILE A 69 -2.53 -15.00 2.20
N THR A 70 -3.48 -15.60 2.93
CA THR A 70 -4.75 -16.08 2.37
C THR A 70 -5.88 -15.31 3.03
N LEU A 71 -6.74 -14.68 2.24
CA LEU A 71 -7.94 -14.03 2.76
C LEU A 71 -9.08 -15.03 2.93
N LEU A 72 -9.86 -14.82 3.97
CA LEU A 72 -11.10 -15.55 4.24
C LEU A 72 -12.25 -14.56 4.11
N LYS A 73 -13.07 -14.77 3.08
CA LYS A 73 -14.17 -13.88 2.74
C LYS A 73 -15.33 -14.68 2.17
N ASP A 74 -16.54 -14.49 2.70
CA ASP A 74 -17.75 -15.17 2.25
C ASP A 74 -17.60 -16.71 2.23
N GLY A 75 -16.93 -17.28 3.23
CA GLY A 75 -16.67 -18.71 3.33
C GLY A 75 -15.65 -19.25 2.33
N ARG A 76 -14.97 -18.36 1.60
CA ARG A 76 -13.96 -18.73 0.59
C ARG A 76 -12.56 -18.37 1.06
N ARG A 77 -11.60 -19.19 0.66
CA ARG A 77 -10.19 -18.94 0.85
C ARG A 77 -9.60 -18.35 -0.43
N ILE A 78 -8.96 -17.20 -0.31
CA ILE A 78 -8.39 -16.48 -1.44
C ILE A 78 -6.89 -16.32 -1.19
N PRO A 79 -6.04 -17.22 -1.72
CA PRO A 79 -4.60 -17.04 -1.65
C PRO A 79 -4.19 -15.80 -2.45
N LEU A 80 -3.44 -14.89 -1.82
CA LEU A 80 -3.02 -13.66 -2.48
C LEU A 80 -1.77 -13.88 -3.31
N SER A 81 -1.73 -13.24 -4.49
CA SER A 81 -0.57 -13.19 -5.36
C SER A 81 0.41 -12.12 -4.87
N HIS A 82 1.72 -12.38 -5.02
CA HIS A 82 2.77 -11.39 -4.78
C HIS A 82 2.94 -10.40 -5.94
N ASN A 83 2.17 -10.56 -7.02
CA ASN A 83 2.31 -9.78 -8.25
C ASN A 83 1.08 -8.96 -8.62
N GLU A 84 0.00 -9.06 -7.85
CA GLU A 84 -1.25 -8.34 -8.09
C GLU A 84 -1.82 -7.79 -6.80
N LEU A 85 -2.26 -6.54 -6.86
CA LEU A 85 -3.05 -5.95 -5.78
C LEU A 85 -4.43 -6.58 -5.78
N TYR A 86 -4.84 -7.15 -4.65
CA TYR A 86 -6.20 -7.66 -4.46
C TYR A 86 -7.10 -6.54 -3.97
N LYS A 87 -8.16 -6.26 -4.72
CA LYS A 87 -9.13 -5.20 -4.41
C LYS A 87 -10.34 -5.77 -3.68
N PHE A 88 -10.75 -5.11 -2.60
CA PHE A 88 -11.99 -5.42 -1.89
C PHE A 88 -12.57 -4.15 -1.25
N GLU A 89 -13.86 -4.20 -0.90
CA GLU A 89 -14.51 -3.05 -0.26
C GLU A 89 -14.28 -3.07 1.26
N GLY A 90 -14.16 -1.89 1.83
CA GLY A 90 -13.83 -1.74 3.24
C GLY A 90 -14.92 -2.19 4.21
N ASP A 91 -16.17 -2.32 3.75
CA ASP A 91 -17.30 -2.81 4.54
C ASP A 91 -17.44 -4.35 4.49
N GLU A 92 -16.68 -5.04 3.66
CA GLU A 92 -16.67 -6.49 3.63
C GLU A 92 -16.01 -7.07 4.89
N VAL A 93 -16.58 -8.15 5.41
CA VAL A 93 -16.01 -8.86 6.55
C VAL A 93 -14.92 -9.79 6.03
N VAL A 94 -13.67 -9.45 6.34
CA VAL A 94 -12.49 -10.16 5.86
C VAL A 94 -11.58 -10.50 7.03
N SER A 95 -11.08 -11.72 7.03
CA SER A 95 -9.99 -12.15 7.89
C SER A 95 -8.87 -12.75 7.05
N SER A 96 -7.75 -13.05 7.66
CA SER A 96 -6.62 -13.67 6.97
C SER A 96 -5.99 -14.77 7.79
N GLU A 97 -5.42 -15.73 7.08
CA GLU A 97 -4.43 -16.67 7.60
C GLU A 97 -3.12 -16.39 6.88
N ASN A 98 -2.02 -16.39 7.60
CA ASN A 98 -0.74 -16.00 7.04
C ASN A 98 0.43 -16.72 7.71
N THR A 99 1.56 -16.75 7.01
CA THR A 99 2.84 -17.09 7.62
C THR A 99 3.14 -16.12 8.76
N LYS A 100 3.61 -16.61 9.89
CA LYS A 100 4.04 -15.75 11.00
C LYS A 100 5.16 -14.81 10.52
N GLY A 101 5.00 -13.52 10.79
CA GLY A 101 5.95 -12.51 10.34
C GLY A 101 5.77 -12.10 8.88
N ALA A 102 4.66 -12.49 8.23
CA ALA A 102 4.35 -12.02 6.89
C ALA A 102 4.25 -10.50 6.86
N ILE A 103 4.67 -9.91 5.74
CA ILE A 103 4.62 -8.46 5.51
C ILE A 103 3.65 -8.18 4.39
N ASP A 104 2.69 -7.29 4.63
CA ASP A 104 1.75 -6.84 3.63
C ASP A 104 2.00 -5.39 3.21
N PHE A 105 1.35 -4.99 2.12
CA PHE A 105 1.27 -3.62 1.63
C PHE A 105 -0.20 -3.30 1.37
N ASN A 106 -0.67 -2.16 1.87
CA ASN A 106 -2.08 -1.79 1.83
C ASN A 106 -2.26 -0.40 1.26
N ILE A 107 -3.28 -0.24 0.40
CA ILE A 107 -3.76 1.05 -0.08
C ILE A 107 -5.24 1.14 0.26
N ILE A 108 -5.66 2.21 0.91
CA ILE A 108 -7.04 2.47 1.29
C ILE A 108 -7.46 3.82 0.72
N VAL A 109 -8.52 3.83 -0.08
CA VAL A 109 -8.99 5.00 -0.84
C VAL A 109 -10.44 5.28 -0.50
N ARG A 110 -10.76 6.53 -0.09
CA ARG A 110 -12.15 6.95 0.13
C ARG A 110 -12.95 6.87 -1.16
N HIS A 111 -14.19 6.41 -1.08
CA HIS A 111 -15.12 6.43 -2.21
C HIS A 111 -15.25 7.86 -2.75
N GLY A 112 -15.28 8.00 -4.08
CA GLY A 112 -15.39 9.28 -4.76
C GLY A 112 -14.05 9.99 -5.02
N ILE A 113 -12.95 9.51 -4.47
CA ILE A 113 -11.61 10.01 -4.77
C ILE A 113 -11.05 9.24 -5.96
N ASP A 114 -10.63 9.97 -7.00
CA ASP A 114 -10.06 9.38 -8.20
C ASP A 114 -8.57 9.11 -7.99
N VAL A 115 -8.22 7.84 -7.79
CA VAL A 115 -6.84 7.39 -7.61
C VAL A 115 -6.59 6.20 -8.54
N GLU A 116 -5.57 6.34 -9.38
CA GLU A 116 -5.07 5.23 -10.19
C GLU A 116 -4.10 4.40 -9.32
N VAL A 117 -4.41 3.13 -9.13
CA VAL A 117 -3.64 2.21 -8.29
C VAL A 117 -3.20 1.02 -9.14
N GLY A 118 -1.97 0.59 -8.99
CA GLY A 118 -1.48 -0.59 -9.72
C GLY A 118 -0.05 -0.95 -9.40
N ILE A 119 0.39 -2.05 -10.01
CA ILE A 119 1.78 -2.46 -10.04
C ILE A 119 2.30 -2.19 -11.45
N VAL A 120 3.43 -1.51 -11.55
CA VAL A 120 4.05 -1.14 -12.82
C VAL A 120 5.48 -1.66 -12.88
N GLN A 121 5.96 -1.85 -14.10
CA GLN A 121 7.35 -2.25 -14.36
C GLN A 121 7.85 -1.53 -15.60
N ASP A 122 9.01 -0.85 -15.49
CA ASP A 122 9.68 -0.19 -16.61
C ASP A 122 8.74 0.73 -17.41
N GLU A 123 8.17 1.73 -16.75
CA GLU A 123 7.14 2.59 -17.32
C GLU A 123 7.47 4.07 -17.16
N CYS A 124 7.09 4.88 -18.17
CA CYS A 124 7.19 6.33 -18.13
C CYS A 124 5.80 6.96 -17.99
N PHE A 125 5.74 8.04 -17.23
CA PHE A 125 4.52 8.83 -16.98
C PHE A 125 4.74 10.24 -17.48
N SER A 126 3.82 10.73 -18.33
CA SER A 126 3.99 12.00 -19.05
C SER A 126 3.25 13.18 -18.40
N ASP A 127 2.36 12.92 -17.45
CA ASP A 127 1.63 13.98 -16.75
C ASP A 127 2.29 14.37 -15.42
N SER A 128 1.71 15.35 -14.74
CA SER A 128 2.21 15.87 -13.47
C SER A 128 1.32 15.51 -12.29
N ARG A 129 0.50 14.47 -12.40
CA ARG A 129 -0.27 14.00 -11.25
C ARG A 129 0.66 13.59 -10.12
N LYS A 130 0.23 13.84 -8.90
CA LYS A 130 0.98 13.38 -7.74
C LYS A 130 1.03 11.85 -7.74
N THR A 131 2.22 11.32 -7.65
CA THR A 131 2.45 9.88 -7.67
C THR A 131 3.25 9.47 -6.45
N VAL A 132 2.73 8.48 -5.74
CA VAL A 132 3.46 7.78 -4.67
C VAL A 132 3.95 6.48 -5.30
N VAL A 133 5.26 6.26 -5.25
CA VAL A 133 5.92 5.08 -5.82
C VAL A 133 6.54 4.28 -4.67
N PHE A 134 6.03 3.08 -4.44
CA PHE A 134 6.59 2.16 -3.45
C PHE A 134 7.42 1.09 -4.17
N ALA A 135 8.71 1.04 -3.89
CA ALA A 135 9.64 0.14 -4.56
C ALA A 135 9.45 -1.32 -4.10
N LEU A 136 9.06 -2.21 -5.02
CA LEU A 136 8.94 -3.65 -4.74
C LEU A 136 10.28 -4.39 -4.89
N GLU A 137 11.24 -3.74 -5.50
CA GLU A 137 12.64 -4.13 -5.64
C GLU A 137 13.47 -2.85 -5.70
N ASP A 138 14.77 -2.93 -5.82
CA ASP A 138 15.56 -1.73 -6.10
C ASP A 138 15.16 -1.19 -7.47
N ILE A 139 14.73 0.06 -7.51
CA ILE A 139 14.25 0.72 -8.72
C ILE A 139 15.06 1.98 -8.99
N PHE A 140 14.89 2.55 -10.19
CA PHE A 140 15.48 3.83 -10.57
C PHE A 140 14.38 4.75 -11.13
N ILE A 141 14.33 5.98 -10.64
CA ILE A 141 13.48 7.04 -11.17
C ILE A 141 14.37 8.11 -11.77
N ASP A 142 14.30 8.28 -13.08
CA ASP A 142 15.15 9.21 -13.84
C ASP A 142 16.63 9.06 -13.47
N GLY A 143 17.08 7.82 -13.30
CA GLY A 143 18.47 7.48 -12.96
C GLY A 143 18.82 7.52 -11.47
N GLU A 144 17.91 7.97 -10.60
CA GLU A 144 18.13 7.98 -9.15
C GLU A 144 17.60 6.71 -8.52
N ARG A 145 18.44 6.05 -7.72
CA ARG A 145 18.09 4.77 -7.08
C ARG A 145 17.15 4.95 -5.89
N ILE A 146 16.08 4.16 -5.88
CA ILE A 146 15.17 4.01 -4.75
C ILE A 146 15.31 2.56 -4.26
N GLY A 147 15.68 2.38 -3.01
CA GLY A 147 15.87 1.04 -2.44
C GLY A 147 14.56 0.28 -2.26
N LYS A 148 14.64 -1.04 -2.27
CA LYS A 148 13.48 -1.90 -2.03
C LYS A 148 12.73 -1.48 -0.76
N HIS A 149 11.40 -1.34 -0.87
CA HIS A 149 10.47 -0.91 0.18
C HIS A 149 10.65 0.55 0.66
N ASP A 150 11.50 1.32 0.01
CA ASP A 150 11.51 2.78 0.15
C ASP A 150 10.45 3.39 -0.79
N THR A 151 10.13 4.65 -0.58
CA THR A 151 9.08 5.34 -1.31
C THR A 151 9.59 6.64 -1.91
N ALA A 152 9.14 6.95 -3.10
CA ALA A 152 9.33 8.25 -3.72
C ALA A 152 7.98 8.91 -3.97
N THR A 153 7.89 10.20 -3.72
CA THR A 153 6.71 11.02 -4.03
C THR A 153 7.11 12.14 -4.96
N LEU A 154 6.38 12.30 -6.05
CA LEU A 154 6.68 13.32 -7.05
C LEU A 154 5.41 13.74 -7.79
N ALA A 155 5.46 14.97 -8.37
CA ALA A 155 4.35 15.55 -9.14
C ALA A 155 4.91 16.18 -10.43
N LYS A 156 5.58 15.36 -11.22
CA LYS A 156 6.18 15.73 -12.52
C LYS A 156 6.25 14.48 -13.39
N PRO A 157 6.42 14.63 -14.71
CA PRO A 157 6.72 13.49 -15.58
C PRO A 157 8.00 12.77 -15.13
N PHE A 158 8.03 11.46 -15.26
CA PHE A 158 9.19 10.65 -14.88
C PHE A 158 9.18 9.30 -15.59
N CYS A 159 10.34 8.68 -15.65
CA CYS A 159 10.50 7.29 -16.09
C CYS A 159 11.02 6.43 -14.95
N LEU A 160 10.39 5.26 -14.78
CA LEU A 160 10.71 4.31 -13.75
C LEU A 160 11.29 3.04 -14.39
N LYS A 161 12.40 2.56 -13.83
CA LYS A 161 12.94 1.24 -14.14
C LYS A 161 12.85 0.35 -12.91
N GLY A 162 12.37 -0.88 -13.11
CA GLY A 162 12.10 -1.83 -12.06
C GLY A 162 10.62 -1.92 -11.75
N LYS A 163 10.29 -2.64 -10.68
CA LYS A 163 8.91 -2.98 -10.29
C LYS A 163 8.50 -2.18 -9.07
N ALA A 164 7.35 -1.54 -9.14
CA ALA A 164 6.82 -0.72 -8.06
C ALA A 164 5.29 -0.81 -7.97
N ALA A 165 4.76 -0.58 -6.77
CA ALA A 165 3.35 -0.27 -6.58
C ALA A 165 3.18 1.25 -6.61
N ILE A 166 2.15 1.74 -7.29
CA ILE A 166 1.91 3.16 -7.45
C ILE A 166 0.50 3.54 -7.03
N ALA A 167 0.36 4.79 -6.55
CA ALA A 167 -0.92 5.48 -6.42
C ALA A 167 -0.75 6.87 -7.03
N ARG A 168 -1.63 7.22 -7.98
CA ARG A 168 -1.56 8.47 -8.75
C ARG A 168 -2.88 9.21 -8.66
N PHE A 169 -2.82 10.48 -8.33
CA PHE A 169 -4.03 11.29 -8.13
C PHE A 169 -3.75 12.78 -8.45
N ALA A 170 -4.83 13.51 -8.75
CA ALA A 170 -4.76 14.97 -8.86
C ALA A 170 -4.79 15.57 -7.45
N GLU A 171 -4.03 16.64 -7.24
CA GLU A 171 -4.13 17.47 -6.02
C GLU A 171 -5.23 18.50 -6.13
#